data_29710c270ea1722a204a42e67e771cf8
#
_entry.id   29710c270ea1722a204a42e67e771cf8
#
_cell.length_a   1.000
_cell.length_b   1.000
_cell.length_c   1.000
_cell.angle_alpha   90.00
_cell.angle_beta   90.00
_cell.angle_gamma   90.00
#
_symmetry.space_group_name_H-M   'P 1'
#
loop_
_entity.id
_entity.type
_entity.pdbx_description
1 polymer ?
#
loop_
_entity_poly.entity_id
_entity_poly.type
_entity_poly.pdbx_seq_one_letter_code
_entity_poly.pdbx_strand_id
1 'polypeptide(L)'
;ATAFGRSTKATGKQSVAFGESTEASNESAVAFGYNTKATGAYSAAFGYSSTASNENAVAFGNRVKASGVCSAAFGYGTKAVKQTQFVCGLNNEEDTANRYRFIVGIGTANASKNGFAVTTKGEIVLPDPNATSTTYMKARLNSDGTITLIPLADETKSYTTECTANRVTAITAESTDVQYP
;
A
#
# COMPACT_ATOMS: atom_id res chain seq x y z
N ALA A 1 5.59 -15.14 27.52
CA ALA A 1 6.11 -15.31 26.15
C ALA A 1 6.18 -16.80 25.82
N THR A 2 5.86 -17.18 24.58
CA THR A 2 5.89 -18.56 24.09
C THR A 2 6.66 -18.62 22.77
N ALA A 3 7.72 -19.42 22.71
CA ALA A 3 8.48 -19.66 21.48
C ALA A 3 8.45 -21.16 21.15
N PHE A 4 8.08 -21.50 19.91
CA PHE A 4 8.04 -22.89 19.44
C PHE A 4 8.61 -23.01 18.03
N GLY A 5 9.65 -23.84 17.88
CA GLY A 5 10.32 -24.09 16.62
C GLY A 5 11.81 -23.79 16.62
N ARG A 6 12.46 -23.90 15.45
CA ARG A 6 13.90 -23.76 15.31
C ARG A 6 14.31 -22.27 15.33
N SER A 7 15.24 -21.89 16.20
CA SER A 7 15.77 -20.52 16.29
C SER A 7 14.70 -19.43 16.49
N THR A 8 13.59 -19.78 17.15
CA THR A 8 12.51 -18.83 17.46
C THR A 8 12.83 -18.05 18.74
N LYS A 9 12.37 -16.80 18.80
CA LYS A 9 12.54 -15.92 19.96
C LYS A 9 11.25 -15.19 20.29
N ALA A 10 10.75 -15.37 21.52
CA ALA A 10 9.65 -14.61 22.07
C ALA A 10 10.14 -13.92 23.35
N THR A 11 10.55 -12.68 23.26
CA THR A 11 11.16 -11.92 24.36
C THR A 11 10.25 -10.85 24.95
N GLY A 12 9.21 -10.45 24.21
CA GLY A 12 8.22 -9.50 24.66
C GLY A 12 7.27 -10.09 25.71
N LYS A 13 6.71 -9.26 26.58
CA LYS A 13 5.66 -9.66 27.53
C LYS A 13 4.45 -10.17 26.71
N GLN A 14 3.92 -11.36 27.04
CA GLN A 14 2.77 -11.99 26.36
C GLN A 14 2.99 -12.23 24.85
N SER A 15 4.25 -12.22 24.37
CA SER A 15 4.55 -12.45 22.96
C SER A 15 4.51 -13.94 22.59
N VAL A 16 4.27 -14.21 21.29
CA VAL A 16 4.24 -15.56 20.72
C VAL A 16 5.07 -15.60 19.44
N ALA A 17 6.00 -16.56 19.36
CA ALA A 17 6.77 -16.83 18.16
C ALA A 17 6.67 -18.31 17.78
N PHE A 18 6.26 -18.63 16.56
CA PHE A 18 6.06 -19.98 16.08
C PHE A 18 6.61 -20.19 14.68
N GLY A 19 7.45 -21.22 14.50
CA GLY A 19 8.02 -21.57 13.20
C GLY A 19 9.53 -21.68 13.22
N GLU A 20 10.19 -21.16 12.17
CA GLU A 20 11.63 -21.17 12.06
C GLU A 20 12.18 -19.75 11.92
N SER A 21 13.19 -19.42 12.73
CA SER A 21 13.84 -18.10 12.74
C SER A 21 12.86 -16.93 12.95
N THR A 22 11.78 -17.15 13.71
CA THR A 22 10.78 -16.14 14.02
C THR A 22 11.18 -15.34 15.27
N GLU A 23 10.79 -14.06 15.28
CA GLU A 23 11.09 -13.15 16.38
C GLU A 23 9.84 -12.33 16.78
N ALA A 24 9.44 -12.43 18.05
CA ALA A 24 8.41 -11.61 18.67
C ALA A 24 9.00 -10.92 19.88
N SER A 25 9.51 -9.69 19.71
CA SER A 25 10.39 -9.05 20.68
C SER A 25 9.75 -7.96 21.54
N ASN A 26 8.49 -7.62 21.29
CA ASN A 26 7.79 -6.59 22.05
C ASN A 26 6.48 -7.10 22.68
N GLU A 27 5.83 -6.26 23.50
CA GLU A 27 4.61 -6.62 24.22
C GLU A 27 3.51 -7.08 23.27
N SER A 28 2.93 -8.25 23.59
CA SER A 28 1.82 -8.89 22.84
C SER A 28 2.10 -9.06 21.33
N ALA A 29 3.39 -9.07 20.93
CA ALA A 29 3.77 -9.30 19.54
C ALA A 29 3.60 -10.76 19.14
N VAL A 30 3.17 -11.01 17.89
CA VAL A 30 2.96 -12.35 17.33
C VAL A 30 3.76 -12.52 16.04
N ALA A 31 4.65 -13.52 15.97
CA ALA A 31 5.40 -13.87 14.78
C ALA A 31 5.17 -15.34 14.40
N PHE A 32 4.72 -15.61 13.20
CA PHE A 32 4.38 -16.96 12.75
C PHE A 32 4.87 -17.23 11.33
N GLY A 33 5.67 -18.28 11.13
CA GLY A 33 6.14 -18.71 9.83
C GLY A 33 7.64 -18.92 9.74
N TYR A 34 8.26 -18.45 8.66
CA TYR A 34 9.70 -18.56 8.42
C TYR A 34 10.34 -17.16 8.34
N ASN A 35 11.35 -16.91 9.16
CA ASN A 35 12.09 -15.64 9.20
C ASN A 35 11.19 -14.39 9.36
N THR A 36 10.09 -14.53 10.13
CA THR A 36 9.16 -13.43 10.41
C THR A 36 9.59 -12.65 11.65
N LYS A 37 9.33 -11.33 11.64
CA LYS A 37 9.68 -10.46 12.75
C LYS A 37 8.52 -9.57 13.15
N ALA A 38 8.03 -9.70 14.36
CA ALA A 38 7.08 -8.82 15.01
C ALA A 38 7.79 -8.07 16.14
N THR A 39 8.30 -6.88 15.85
CA THR A 39 9.13 -6.10 16.77
C THR A 39 8.45 -4.86 17.33
N GLY A 40 7.28 -4.49 16.82
CA GLY A 40 6.41 -3.48 17.40
C GLY A 40 5.54 -4.04 18.53
N ALA A 41 5.13 -3.21 19.49
CA ALA A 41 4.14 -3.60 20.48
C ALA A 41 2.79 -3.89 19.78
N TYR A 42 2.11 -4.96 20.21
CA TYR A 42 0.82 -5.40 19.63
C TYR A 42 0.89 -5.70 18.12
N SER A 43 2.08 -5.93 17.59
CA SER A 43 2.30 -6.19 16.15
C SER A 43 2.13 -7.67 15.81
N ALA A 44 1.80 -7.95 14.54
CA ALA A 44 1.64 -9.30 14.04
C ALA A 44 2.35 -9.49 12.69
N ALA A 45 3.22 -10.52 12.58
CA ALA A 45 3.93 -10.86 11.36
C ALA A 45 3.72 -12.33 11.01
N PHE A 46 3.19 -12.60 9.81
CA PHE A 46 2.86 -13.94 9.33
C PHE A 46 3.47 -14.22 7.95
N GLY A 47 3.89 -15.47 7.73
CA GLY A 47 4.29 -15.97 6.42
C GLY A 47 5.80 -16.15 6.26
N TYR A 48 6.37 -15.66 5.17
CA TYR A 48 7.80 -15.83 4.83
C TYR A 48 8.51 -14.48 4.79
N SER A 49 9.56 -14.30 5.60
CA SER A 49 10.39 -13.07 5.65
C SER A 49 9.60 -11.78 5.81
N SER A 50 8.48 -11.82 6.51
CA SER A 50 7.62 -10.66 6.73
C SER A 50 7.99 -9.96 8.04
N THR A 51 7.83 -8.63 8.07
CA THR A 51 8.23 -7.80 9.21
C THR A 51 7.13 -6.81 9.58
N ALA A 52 6.70 -6.83 10.85
CA ALA A 52 5.84 -5.83 11.48
C ALA A 52 6.64 -5.12 12.58
N SER A 53 7.12 -3.91 12.30
CA SER A 53 8.17 -3.29 13.12
C SER A 53 7.70 -2.11 13.97
N ASN A 54 6.44 -1.72 13.88
CA ASN A 54 5.92 -0.62 14.68
C ASN A 54 4.63 -1.02 15.42
N GLU A 55 4.18 -0.17 16.34
CA GLU A 55 3.02 -0.41 17.18
C GLU A 55 1.76 -0.68 16.34
N ASN A 56 1.00 -1.73 16.71
CA ASN A 56 -0.21 -2.19 16.03
C ASN A 56 -0.02 -2.48 14.53
N ALA A 57 1.21 -2.73 14.06
CA ALA A 57 1.47 -3.06 12.67
C ALA A 57 1.14 -4.53 12.35
N VAL A 58 0.60 -4.79 11.16
CA VAL A 58 0.29 -6.14 10.66
C VAL A 58 0.97 -6.39 9.32
N ALA A 59 1.77 -7.46 9.24
CA ALA A 59 2.40 -7.91 7.99
C ALA A 59 2.01 -9.36 7.70
N PHE A 60 1.38 -9.62 6.56
CA PHE A 60 0.92 -10.97 6.19
C PHE A 60 1.28 -11.30 4.74
N GLY A 61 2.11 -12.32 4.54
CA GLY A 61 2.47 -12.79 3.20
C GLY A 61 3.94 -13.12 3.04
N ASN A 62 4.50 -12.81 1.88
CA ASN A 62 5.89 -13.11 1.53
C ASN A 62 6.68 -11.81 1.32
N ARG A 63 7.75 -11.61 2.09
CA ARG A 63 8.60 -10.40 2.07
C ARG A 63 7.83 -9.10 2.28
N VAL A 64 6.83 -9.15 3.12
CA VAL A 64 5.94 -8.03 3.44
C VAL A 64 6.53 -7.19 4.57
N LYS A 65 6.39 -5.86 4.48
CA LYS A 65 6.86 -4.93 5.50
C LYS A 65 5.75 -3.96 5.93
N ALA A 66 5.37 -4.02 7.20
CA ALA A 66 4.52 -3.03 7.85
C ALA A 66 5.35 -2.28 8.90
N SER A 67 5.74 -1.04 8.60
CA SER A 67 6.62 -0.24 9.46
C SER A 67 6.04 1.11 9.89
N GLY A 68 4.83 1.44 9.47
CA GLY A 68 4.06 2.55 10.04
C GLY A 68 3.29 2.12 11.29
N VAL A 69 3.05 3.04 12.22
CA VAL A 69 2.13 2.80 13.35
C VAL A 69 0.73 2.50 12.82
N CYS A 70 0.06 1.47 13.34
CA CYS A 70 -1.26 1.02 12.88
C CYS A 70 -1.32 0.73 11.37
N SER A 71 -0.20 0.36 10.74
CA SER A 71 -0.17 0.02 9.32
C SER A 71 -0.44 -1.46 9.08
N ALA A 72 -0.97 -1.79 7.90
CA ALA A 72 -1.22 -3.15 7.50
C ALA A 72 -0.72 -3.41 6.08
N ALA A 73 0.04 -4.49 5.88
CA ALA A 73 0.59 -4.87 4.59
C ALA A 73 0.32 -6.35 4.30
N PHE A 74 -0.26 -6.65 3.12
CA PHE A 74 -0.67 -7.99 2.70
C PHE A 74 -0.16 -8.31 1.30
N GLY A 75 0.29 -9.54 1.06
CA GLY A 75 0.62 -10.05 -0.27
C GLY A 75 2.09 -10.41 -0.46
N TYR A 76 2.70 -9.99 -1.55
CA TYR A 76 4.10 -10.28 -1.88
C TYR A 76 4.90 -8.99 -2.07
N GLY A 77 5.95 -8.82 -1.27
CA GLY A 77 6.86 -7.66 -1.38
C GLY A 77 6.19 -6.30 -1.10
N THR A 78 5.03 -6.29 -0.46
CA THR A 78 4.31 -5.06 -0.14
C THR A 78 4.91 -4.33 1.05
N LYS A 79 4.82 -2.99 1.02
CA LYS A 79 5.41 -2.12 2.03
C LYS A 79 4.41 -1.05 2.47
N ALA A 80 3.93 -1.14 3.71
CA ALA A 80 3.13 -0.12 4.38
C ALA A 80 4.01 0.62 5.39
N VAL A 81 4.55 1.78 4.99
CA VAL A 81 5.60 2.47 5.74
C VAL A 81 5.12 3.70 6.50
N LYS A 82 3.88 4.11 6.27
CA LYS A 82 3.29 5.28 6.92
C LYS A 82 2.20 4.89 7.91
N GLN A 83 1.99 5.77 8.88
CA GLN A 83 0.95 5.60 9.89
C GLN A 83 -0.42 5.38 9.25
N THR A 84 -1.18 4.41 9.76
CA THR A 84 -2.53 4.03 9.31
C THR A 84 -2.62 3.68 7.81
N GLN A 85 -1.50 3.34 7.19
CA GLN A 85 -1.46 2.95 5.78
C GLN A 85 -1.85 1.48 5.62
N PHE A 86 -2.75 1.20 4.68
CA PHE A 86 -3.10 -0.16 4.25
C PHE A 86 -2.55 -0.43 2.85
N VAL A 87 -1.82 -1.51 2.68
CA VAL A 87 -1.22 -1.90 1.40
C VAL A 87 -1.50 -3.36 1.11
N CYS A 88 -1.91 -3.69 -0.10
CA CYS A 88 -2.09 -5.07 -0.54
C CYS A 88 -1.58 -5.30 -1.97
N GLY A 89 -1.47 -6.57 -2.38
CA GLY A 89 -1.11 -6.95 -3.75
C GLY A 89 0.34 -7.36 -3.92
N LEU A 90 0.99 -6.85 -4.95
CA LEU A 90 2.33 -7.27 -5.40
C LEU A 90 3.25 -6.05 -5.57
N ASN A 91 4.37 -6.02 -4.84
CA ASN A 91 5.46 -5.04 -5.00
C ASN A 91 4.99 -3.61 -5.29
N ASN A 92 4.32 -2.96 -4.32
CA ASN A 92 3.93 -1.55 -4.44
C ASN A 92 5.15 -0.62 -4.41
N GLU A 93 4.99 0.58 -4.95
CA GLU A 93 5.93 1.68 -4.69
C GLU A 93 5.84 2.10 -3.23
N GLU A 94 6.99 2.30 -2.60
CA GLU A 94 7.07 2.75 -1.22
C GLU A 94 6.67 4.24 -1.12
N ASP A 95 5.63 4.53 -0.34
CA ASP A 95 5.15 5.89 -0.13
C ASP A 95 6.02 6.65 0.88
N THR A 96 7.14 7.19 0.44
CA THR A 96 8.04 7.97 1.32
C THR A 96 7.47 9.33 1.71
N ALA A 97 6.58 9.90 0.91
CA ALA A 97 6.00 11.23 1.08
C ALA A 97 4.69 11.28 1.88
N ASN A 98 4.21 10.14 2.41
CA ASN A 98 2.94 10.04 3.14
C ASN A 98 1.71 10.55 2.35
N ARG A 99 1.67 10.21 1.07
CA ARG A 99 0.59 10.63 0.16
C ARG A 99 -0.65 9.75 0.23
N TYR A 100 -0.48 8.46 0.55
CA TYR A 100 -1.51 7.46 0.39
C TYR A 100 -1.91 6.80 1.72
N ARG A 101 -3.21 6.54 1.90
CA ARG A 101 -3.76 5.70 2.98
C ARG A 101 -4.00 4.27 2.56
N PHE A 102 -4.40 4.06 1.31
CA PHE A 102 -4.64 2.74 0.73
C PHE A 102 -3.85 2.60 -0.57
N ILE A 103 -3.19 1.44 -0.77
CA ILE A 103 -2.42 1.14 -1.98
C ILE A 103 -2.69 -0.31 -2.39
N VAL A 104 -2.97 -0.52 -3.67
CA VAL A 104 -2.91 -1.83 -4.32
C VAL A 104 -1.67 -1.87 -5.21
N GLY A 105 -0.69 -2.69 -4.82
CA GLY A 105 0.51 -2.93 -5.63
C GLY A 105 0.22 -3.86 -6.80
N ILE A 106 0.75 -3.54 -7.96
CA ILE A 106 0.71 -4.36 -9.20
C ILE A 106 2.10 -4.49 -9.83
N GLY A 107 3.14 -4.28 -9.03
CA GLY A 107 4.52 -4.37 -9.49
C GLY A 107 4.94 -5.79 -9.90
N THR A 108 6.18 -5.92 -10.28
CA THR A 108 6.82 -7.21 -10.59
C THR A 108 7.99 -7.45 -9.62
N ALA A 109 8.69 -8.57 -9.73
CA ALA A 109 9.87 -8.84 -8.93
C ALA A 109 10.97 -7.78 -9.09
N ASN A 110 11.03 -7.11 -10.25
CA ASN A 110 12.08 -6.15 -10.61
C ASN A 110 11.60 -4.69 -10.65
N ALA A 111 10.30 -4.44 -10.54
CA ALA A 111 9.73 -3.09 -10.63
C ALA A 111 8.53 -2.94 -9.69
N SER A 112 8.64 -2.06 -8.72
CA SER A 112 7.53 -1.69 -7.85
C SER A 112 6.57 -0.76 -8.60
N LYS A 113 5.25 -0.99 -8.47
CA LYS A 113 4.22 -0.18 -9.10
C LYS A 113 2.92 -0.18 -8.28
N ASN A 114 2.26 0.96 -8.21
CA ASN A 114 0.90 1.08 -7.67
C ASN A 114 -0.11 0.97 -8.81
N GLY A 115 -1.14 0.15 -8.67
CA GLY A 115 -2.24 0.03 -9.63
C GLY A 115 -3.46 0.84 -9.23
N PHE A 116 -3.65 1.01 -7.92
CA PHE A 116 -4.74 1.81 -7.34
C PHE A 116 -4.26 2.37 -6.02
N ALA A 117 -4.59 3.62 -5.73
CA ALA A 117 -4.33 4.17 -4.41
C ALA A 117 -5.40 5.20 -3.99
N VAL A 118 -5.56 5.39 -2.68
CA VAL A 118 -6.36 6.48 -2.11
C VAL A 118 -5.42 7.40 -1.35
N THR A 119 -5.47 8.70 -1.66
CA THR A 119 -4.63 9.70 -1.00
C THR A 119 -5.07 9.96 0.45
N THR A 120 -4.24 10.67 1.20
CA THR A 120 -4.59 11.16 2.55
C THR A 120 -5.76 12.14 2.55
N LYS A 121 -6.12 12.68 1.40
CA LYS A 121 -7.27 13.58 1.19
C LYS A 121 -8.52 12.85 0.67
N GLY A 122 -8.46 11.51 0.51
CA GLY A 122 -9.58 10.70 -0.02
C GLY A 122 -9.68 10.67 -1.54
N GLU A 123 -8.69 11.19 -2.28
CA GLU A 123 -8.67 11.15 -3.74
C GLU A 123 -8.25 9.76 -4.25
N ILE A 124 -8.90 9.27 -5.30
CA ILE A 124 -8.50 8.03 -5.98
C ILE A 124 -7.38 8.33 -6.96
N VAL A 125 -6.35 7.49 -6.97
CA VAL A 125 -5.19 7.59 -7.87
C VAL A 125 -5.07 6.31 -8.68
N LEU A 126 -4.97 6.46 -9.99
CA LEU A 126 -4.83 5.39 -10.96
C LEU A 126 -3.52 5.58 -11.77
N PRO A 127 -2.87 4.51 -12.23
CA PRO A 127 -1.76 4.64 -13.16
C PRO A 127 -2.27 5.20 -14.50
N ASP A 128 -1.50 6.08 -15.12
CA ASP A 128 -1.77 6.51 -16.49
C ASP A 128 -1.49 5.34 -17.44
N PRO A 129 -2.50 4.83 -18.18
CA PRO A 129 -2.32 3.69 -19.08
C PRO A 129 -1.46 4.03 -20.30
N ASN A 130 -1.32 5.31 -20.66
CA ASN A 130 -0.61 5.77 -21.85
C ASN A 130 0.82 6.28 -21.54
N ALA A 131 1.18 6.40 -20.27
CA ALA A 131 2.51 6.90 -19.91
C ALA A 131 3.59 5.84 -20.08
N THR A 132 4.69 6.24 -20.70
CA THR A 132 5.91 5.44 -20.80
C THR A 132 6.71 5.38 -19.49
N SER A 133 6.32 6.21 -18.51
CA SER A 133 6.83 6.24 -17.14
C SER A 133 5.68 6.13 -16.14
N THR A 134 5.97 5.88 -14.85
CA THR A 134 4.99 5.77 -13.77
C THR A 134 4.30 7.11 -13.47
N THR A 135 3.47 7.57 -14.40
CA THR A 135 2.61 8.73 -14.19
C THR A 135 1.28 8.25 -13.61
N TYR A 136 0.83 8.93 -12.57
CA TYR A 136 -0.44 8.62 -11.91
C TYR A 136 -1.41 9.76 -12.13
N MET A 137 -2.70 9.42 -12.24
CA MET A 137 -3.80 10.37 -12.33
C MET A 137 -4.68 10.28 -11.09
N LYS A 138 -5.10 11.42 -10.56
CA LYS A 138 -6.16 11.50 -9.56
C LYS A 138 -7.50 11.47 -10.26
N ALA A 139 -8.46 10.72 -9.72
CA ALA A 139 -9.84 10.77 -10.15
C ALA A 139 -10.69 11.47 -9.07
N ARG A 140 -11.47 12.47 -9.47
CA ARG A 140 -12.44 13.17 -8.62
C ARG A 140 -13.83 12.99 -9.19
N LEU A 141 -14.76 12.52 -8.37
CA LEU A 141 -16.19 12.56 -8.71
C LEU A 141 -16.73 13.96 -8.44
N ASN A 142 -17.30 14.60 -9.45
CA ASN A 142 -17.93 15.90 -9.36
C ASN A 142 -19.39 15.78 -8.90
N SER A 143 -19.99 16.90 -8.46
CA SER A 143 -21.38 16.93 -8.01
C SER A 143 -22.41 16.66 -9.12
N ASP A 144 -22.04 16.83 -10.38
CA ASP A 144 -22.84 16.55 -11.55
C ASP A 144 -22.74 15.08 -12.04
N GLY A 145 -21.96 14.24 -11.33
CA GLY A 145 -21.75 12.83 -11.69
C GLY A 145 -20.61 12.60 -12.68
N THR A 146 -19.92 13.63 -13.14
CA THR A 146 -18.72 13.49 -13.98
C THR A 146 -17.49 13.11 -13.16
N ILE A 147 -16.48 12.54 -13.81
CA ILE A 147 -15.19 12.25 -13.18
C ILE A 147 -14.12 13.12 -13.83
N THR A 148 -13.43 13.90 -13.01
CA THR A 148 -12.23 14.65 -13.43
C THR A 148 -10.98 13.83 -13.17
N LEU A 149 -10.13 13.67 -14.19
CA LEU A 149 -8.81 13.05 -14.09
C LEU A 149 -7.74 14.15 -14.10
N ILE A 150 -6.87 14.16 -13.10
CA ILE A 150 -5.84 15.18 -12.91
C ILE A 150 -4.47 14.48 -12.82
N PRO A 151 -3.50 14.77 -13.71
CA PRO A 151 -2.15 14.22 -13.59
C PRO A 151 -1.50 14.61 -12.26
N LEU A 152 -0.92 13.65 -11.53
CA LEU A 152 -0.22 13.94 -10.26
C LEU A 152 1.04 14.78 -10.45
N ALA A 153 1.66 14.69 -11.62
CA ALA A 153 2.87 15.46 -11.96
C ALA A 153 2.58 16.92 -12.37
N ASP A 154 1.35 17.20 -12.82
CA ASP A 154 0.95 18.54 -13.27
C ASP A 154 -0.53 18.77 -12.94
N GLU A 155 -0.78 19.31 -11.74
CA GLU A 155 -2.14 19.58 -11.26
C GLU A 155 -2.83 20.77 -11.99
N THR A 156 -2.14 21.45 -12.89
CA THR A 156 -2.72 22.51 -13.73
C THR A 156 -3.49 21.95 -14.91
N LYS A 157 -3.27 20.68 -15.25
CA LYS A 157 -4.00 19.96 -16.32
C LYS A 157 -5.08 19.10 -15.72
N SER A 158 -6.25 19.14 -16.30
CA SER A 158 -7.37 18.26 -15.93
C SER A 158 -8.08 17.72 -17.15
N TYR A 159 -8.68 16.54 -17.00
CA TYR A 159 -9.49 15.88 -18.03
C TYR A 159 -10.82 15.48 -17.40
N THR A 160 -11.91 15.93 -17.96
CA THR A 160 -13.26 15.55 -17.49
C THR A 160 -13.82 14.44 -18.38
N THR A 161 -14.38 13.41 -17.74
CA THR A 161 -15.01 12.29 -18.42
C THR A 161 -16.52 12.37 -18.23
N GLU A 162 -17.27 12.19 -19.31
CA GLU A 162 -18.71 11.98 -19.22
C GLU A 162 -19.01 10.49 -19.00
N CYS A 163 -19.75 10.21 -17.93
CA CYS A 163 -20.25 8.87 -17.64
C CYS A 163 -21.73 8.80 -18.03
N THR A 164 -22.05 8.06 -19.07
CA THR A 164 -23.43 7.71 -19.39
C THR A 164 -23.68 6.23 -19.11
N ALA A 165 -24.66 5.93 -18.27
CA ALA A 165 -25.18 4.58 -18.02
C ALA A 165 -24.10 3.48 -17.87
N ASN A 166 -23.21 3.62 -16.90
CA ASN A 166 -22.15 2.64 -16.55
C ASN A 166 -20.95 2.57 -17.52
N ARG A 167 -20.77 3.54 -18.41
CA ARG A 167 -19.63 3.56 -19.34
C ARG A 167 -19.06 4.97 -19.50
N VAL A 168 -17.73 5.11 -19.40
CA VAL A 168 -17.04 6.33 -19.82
C VAL A 168 -17.11 6.41 -21.34
N THR A 169 -17.80 7.42 -21.90
CA THR A 169 -18.03 7.57 -23.33
C THR A 169 -17.17 8.63 -23.98
N ALA A 170 -16.65 9.60 -23.20
CA ALA A 170 -15.76 10.62 -23.72
C ALA A 170 -14.79 11.11 -22.62
N ILE A 171 -13.62 11.53 -23.02
CA ILE A 171 -12.67 12.27 -22.19
C ILE A 171 -12.47 13.63 -22.86
N THR A 172 -12.83 14.71 -22.17
CA THR A 172 -12.67 16.07 -22.67
C THR A 172 -11.54 16.74 -21.87
N ALA A 173 -10.58 17.31 -22.57
CA ALA A 173 -9.53 18.10 -21.95
C ALA A 173 -10.06 19.49 -21.58
N GLU A 174 -10.08 19.83 -20.30
CA GLU A 174 -10.43 21.15 -19.79
C GLU A 174 -9.14 21.96 -19.50
N SER A 175 -8.42 22.27 -20.56
CA SER A 175 -7.33 23.26 -20.49
C SER A 175 -7.49 24.21 -21.68
N THR A 176 -7.45 25.48 -21.41
CA THR A 176 -7.60 26.55 -22.42
C THR A 176 -6.47 26.61 -23.44
N ASP A 177 -5.42 25.78 -23.31
CA ASP A 177 -4.21 25.89 -24.12
C ASP A 177 -3.69 24.60 -24.77
N VAL A 178 -4.42 23.49 -24.75
CA VAL A 178 -3.97 22.27 -25.44
C VAL A 178 -5.06 21.75 -26.38
N GLN A 179 -5.00 22.18 -27.66
CA GLN A 179 -5.62 21.44 -28.73
C GLN A 179 -4.79 20.19 -29.00
N TYR A 180 -5.36 19.02 -28.76
CA TYR A 180 -4.85 17.78 -29.34
C TYR A 180 -5.53 17.54 -30.68
N PRO A 181 -4.75 17.23 -31.75
CA PRO A 181 -5.30 16.88 -33.04
C PRO A 181 -6.05 15.54 -33.03
#